data_f1e0914a1ef31617e28c60a93a8818d1
#
_entry.id   f1e0914a1ef31617e28c60a93a8818d1
#
_cell.length_a   1.000
_cell.length_b   1.000
_cell.length_c   1.000
_cell.angle_alpha   90.00
_cell.angle_beta   90.00
_cell.angle_gamma   90.00
#
_symmetry.space_group_name_H-M   'P 1'
#
loop_
_entity.id
_entity.type
_entity.pdbx_description
1 polymer ?
#
loop_
_entity_poly.entity_id
_entity_poly.type
_entity_poly.pdbx_seq_one_letter_code
_entity_poly.pdbx_strand_id
1 'polypeptide(L)'
;VDGDDANNVLELTDFDWSAESDNEAIKTFITAGNTLRLKEHSDKQVTIKFNGNNKIGAGQLTNLSNKIDIVVSENAVLDVNADFTTGIFVTEQNSILNVNGAKLTTGVATLNGSTNILVTNEEAGELNVANKSENKGTMEVKGILSFKGNAVVSNTGTINLYYTAQLTGVTGQVATLNNSNVINYYYAKSGDKKNVNITNVEDGQFIAEYNDGIVPGTGDNEKKADFMKNANSYGVTHYIISKASDANSEAWSLTNATKITVKKGVTLTFNPTKASTMGLTASKALLYFEGNNELASTGDYASYAKVAVKDITLAYGIKLTNNVEVVLTGKFQAEVDNNNSTTYTVDNKGYIYGGIRVSQSGTITWLGKEYGVKK
;
A
#
# COMPACT_ATOMS: atom_id res chain seq x y z
N VAL A 1 -25.77 16.45 -28.46
CA VAL A 1 -24.92 15.80 -29.44
C VAL A 1 -25.80 14.88 -30.26
N ASP A 2 -26.08 15.23 -31.48
CA ASP A 2 -26.81 14.36 -32.40
C ASP A 2 -25.88 13.24 -32.86
N GLY A 3 -26.29 12.01 -32.56
CA GLY A 3 -25.45 10.81 -32.66
C GLY A 3 -25.21 10.27 -34.07
N ASP A 4 -25.01 11.11 -35.08
CA ASP A 4 -24.70 10.67 -36.43
C ASP A 4 -23.19 10.75 -36.79
N ASP A 5 -22.36 11.31 -35.92
CA ASP A 5 -20.95 11.32 -36.16
C ASP A 5 -20.26 10.03 -35.67
N ALA A 6 -19.40 9.49 -36.51
CA ALA A 6 -18.69 8.21 -36.28
C ALA A 6 -17.86 8.16 -34.99
N ASN A 7 -17.74 9.24 -34.27
CA ASN A 7 -16.86 9.38 -33.11
C ASN A 7 -17.58 9.73 -31.80
N ASN A 8 -18.84 9.79 -31.66
CA ASN A 8 -19.63 9.98 -30.42
C ASN A 8 -18.83 10.51 -29.20
N VAL A 9 -17.95 11.49 -29.41
CA VAL A 9 -17.09 12.07 -28.38
C VAL A 9 -17.56 13.49 -28.09
N LEU A 10 -17.86 13.77 -26.81
CA LEU A 10 -18.08 15.12 -26.31
C LEU A 10 -16.81 15.59 -25.61
N GLU A 11 -16.16 16.63 -26.12
CA GLU A 11 -15.02 17.25 -25.45
C GLU A 11 -15.49 18.41 -24.58
N LEU A 12 -15.06 18.40 -23.32
CA LEU A 12 -15.31 19.45 -22.35
C LEU A 12 -13.96 19.99 -21.86
N THR A 13 -13.83 21.32 -21.85
CA THR A 13 -12.61 21.99 -21.40
C THR A 13 -12.96 22.98 -20.30
N ASP A 14 -12.22 22.92 -19.19
CA ASP A 14 -12.41 23.79 -18.01
C ASP A 14 -13.88 23.82 -17.55
N PHE A 15 -14.52 22.66 -17.58
CA PHE A 15 -15.93 22.50 -17.30
C PHE A 15 -16.18 22.38 -15.80
N ASP A 16 -16.92 23.34 -15.24
CA ASP A 16 -17.41 23.29 -13.86
C ASP A 16 -18.93 23.02 -13.85
N TRP A 17 -19.28 21.83 -13.39
CA TRP A 17 -20.69 21.40 -13.25
C TRP A 17 -21.29 21.79 -11.88
N SER A 18 -20.65 22.64 -11.11
CA SER A 18 -21.24 23.14 -9.87
C SER A 18 -22.36 24.13 -10.17
N ALA A 19 -23.32 24.26 -9.26
CA ALA A 19 -24.36 25.30 -9.35
C ALA A 19 -23.78 26.72 -9.29
N GLU A 20 -22.51 26.86 -8.98
CA GLU A 20 -21.72 28.09 -8.92
C GLU A 20 -20.85 28.29 -10.16
N SER A 21 -21.11 27.54 -11.25
CA SER A 21 -20.36 27.69 -12.49
C SER A 21 -20.40 29.11 -13.00
N ASP A 22 -19.25 29.70 -13.30
CA ASP A 22 -19.12 31.01 -13.94
C ASP A 22 -19.57 31.00 -15.41
N ASN A 23 -19.87 29.83 -15.96
CA ASN A 23 -20.39 29.71 -17.31
C ASN A 23 -21.90 29.97 -17.34
N GLU A 24 -22.28 31.20 -17.68
CA GLU A 24 -23.66 31.66 -17.71
C GLU A 24 -24.58 30.81 -18.59
N ALA A 25 -24.09 30.21 -19.67
CA ALA A 25 -24.92 29.34 -20.52
C ALA A 25 -25.25 28.02 -19.82
N ILE A 26 -24.27 27.42 -19.12
CA ILE A 26 -24.47 26.21 -18.32
C ILE A 26 -25.34 26.50 -17.10
N LYS A 27 -25.09 27.61 -16.40
CA LYS A 27 -25.86 28.06 -15.27
C LYS A 27 -27.30 28.32 -15.63
N THR A 28 -27.55 28.98 -16.74
CA THR A 28 -28.92 29.22 -17.28
C THR A 28 -29.59 27.90 -17.63
N PHE A 29 -28.87 26.96 -18.24
CA PHE A 29 -29.40 25.65 -18.60
C PHE A 29 -29.79 24.84 -17.35
N ILE A 30 -28.97 24.86 -16.31
CA ILE A 30 -29.23 24.17 -15.03
C ILE A 30 -30.39 24.83 -14.27
N THR A 31 -30.43 26.16 -14.22
CA THR A 31 -31.47 26.92 -13.50
C THR A 31 -32.84 26.74 -14.13
N ALA A 32 -32.88 26.49 -15.42
CA ALA A 32 -34.14 26.15 -16.13
C ALA A 32 -34.68 24.74 -15.84
N GLY A 33 -34.05 23.98 -14.95
CA GLY A 33 -34.43 22.60 -14.62
C GLY A 33 -34.11 21.60 -15.71
N ASN A 34 -33.33 21.99 -16.69
CA ASN A 34 -32.93 21.10 -17.76
C ASN A 34 -31.80 20.18 -17.27
N THR A 35 -31.90 18.92 -17.51
CA THR A 35 -30.85 17.94 -17.31
C THR A 35 -30.12 17.78 -18.62
N LEU A 36 -28.76 17.79 -18.60
CA LEU A 36 -27.99 17.31 -19.74
C LEU A 36 -28.29 15.83 -19.90
N ARG A 37 -29.30 15.51 -20.66
CA ARG A 37 -29.58 14.13 -21.05
C ARG A 37 -28.70 13.85 -22.25
N LEU A 38 -27.63 13.16 -22.04
CA LEU A 38 -26.97 12.45 -23.12
C LEU A 38 -27.98 11.41 -23.60
N LYS A 39 -28.55 11.64 -24.76
CA LYS A 39 -29.59 10.78 -25.33
C LYS A 39 -28.95 9.42 -25.61
N GLU A 40 -29.29 8.42 -24.81
CA GLU A 40 -28.84 7.06 -25.07
C GLU A 40 -29.39 6.64 -26.43
N HIS A 41 -28.53 6.51 -27.42
CA HIS A 41 -28.77 5.65 -28.53
C HIS A 41 -28.65 4.21 -28.05
N SER A 42 -29.65 3.38 -28.26
CA SER A 42 -29.76 2.02 -27.72
C SER A 42 -28.52 1.13 -27.99
N ASP A 43 -27.68 1.48 -28.96
CA ASP A 43 -26.64 0.63 -29.49
C ASP A 43 -25.22 1.29 -29.52
N LYS A 44 -25.07 2.55 -29.10
CA LYS A 44 -23.80 3.26 -29.19
C LYS A 44 -23.34 3.78 -27.83
N GLN A 45 -22.06 3.60 -27.57
CA GLN A 45 -21.35 4.13 -26.42
C GLN A 45 -20.97 5.60 -26.69
N VAL A 46 -21.15 6.47 -25.69
CA VAL A 46 -20.74 7.89 -25.77
C VAL A 46 -19.52 8.09 -24.88
N THR A 47 -18.54 8.76 -25.40
CA THR A 47 -17.35 9.14 -24.64
C THR A 47 -17.39 10.63 -24.28
N ILE A 48 -17.21 10.95 -23.01
CA ILE A 48 -16.96 12.32 -22.56
C ILE A 48 -15.46 12.45 -22.29
N LYS A 49 -14.81 13.37 -22.99
CA LYS A 49 -13.40 13.67 -22.84
C LYS A 49 -13.22 15.01 -22.14
N PHE A 50 -12.59 14.97 -20.96
CA PHE A 50 -12.29 16.14 -20.15
C PHE A 50 -10.89 16.66 -20.46
N ASN A 51 -10.79 17.93 -20.85
CA ASN A 51 -9.54 18.65 -21.08
C ASN A 51 -9.43 19.82 -20.09
N GLY A 52 -8.24 20.19 -19.65
CA GLY A 52 -8.03 21.27 -18.69
C GLY A 52 -8.56 20.92 -17.28
N ASN A 53 -9.12 21.88 -16.56
CA ASN A 53 -9.59 21.72 -15.17
C ASN A 53 -11.11 21.58 -15.15
N ASN A 54 -11.60 20.43 -14.78
CA ASN A 54 -13.01 20.09 -14.80
C ASN A 54 -13.52 19.67 -13.43
N LYS A 55 -14.79 19.97 -13.14
CA LYS A 55 -15.47 19.58 -11.91
C LYS A 55 -16.85 18.98 -12.21
N ILE A 56 -17.15 17.89 -11.50
CA ILE A 56 -18.49 17.29 -11.45
C ILE A 56 -19.05 17.60 -10.07
N GLY A 57 -20.10 18.47 -10.03
CA GLY A 57 -20.77 18.90 -8.83
C GLY A 57 -22.07 18.16 -8.55
N ALA A 58 -22.71 18.49 -7.43
CA ALA A 58 -23.92 17.83 -6.96
C ALA A 58 -25.13 17.99 -7.93
N GLY A 59 -25.84 16.93 -8.18
CA GLY A 59 -27.23 16.92 -8.62
C GLY A 59 -27.50 16.69 -10.11
N GLN A 60 -26.51 16.69 -11.00
CA GLN A 60 -26.77 16.76 -12.43
C GLN A 60 -26.34 15.55 -13.28
N LEU A 61 -25.36 14.77 -12.81
CA LEU A 61 -24.85 13.60 -13.53
C LEU A 61 -25.21 12.25 -12.88
N THR A 62 -26.13 12.25 -11.95
CA THR A 62 -26.50 11.08 -11.14
C THR A 62 -27.03 9.88 -11.92
N ASN A 63 -27.33 10.05 -13.20
CA ASN A 63 -27.93 9.02 -14.06
C ASN A 63 -27.05 8.70 -15.28
N LEU A 64 -25.74 8.89 -15.21
CA LEU A 64 -24.87 8.38 -16.26
C LEU A 64 -24.95 6.86 -16.28
N SER A 65 -25.44 6.33 -17.40
CA SER A 65 -25.58 4.88 -17.59
C SER A 65 -24.22 4.24 -17.86
N ASN A 66 -24.14 2.92 -17.69
CA ASN A 66 -22.96 2.11 -18.04
C ASN A 66 -22.49 2.28 -19.51
N LYS A 67 -23.19 3.08 -20.31
CA LYS A 67 -22.89 3.34 -21.72
C LYS A 67 -22.11 4.63 -21.94
N ILE A 68 -21.81 5.37 -20.87
CA ILE A 68 -21.01 6.58 -20.97
C ILE A 68 -19.59 6.25 -20.50
N ASP A 69 -18.66 6.42 -21.40
CA ASP A 69 -17.23 6.31 -21.11
C ASP A 69 -16.65 7.68 -20.79
N ILE A 70 -15.68 7.70 -19.90
CA ILE A 70 -14.98 8.92 -19.48
C ILE A 70 -13.51 8.79 -19.84
N VAL A 71 -12.96 9.85 -20.41
CA VAL A 71 -11.53 10.02 -20.61
C VAL A 71 -11.09 11.33 -19.97
N VAL A 72 -10.18 11.27 -19.03
CA VAL A 72 -9.46 12.45 -18.49
C VAL A 72 -8.18 12.58 -19.28
N SER A 73 -8.08 13.60 -20.12
CA SER A 73 -7.01 13.79 -21.07
C SER A 73 -5.66 14.02 -20.36
N GLU A 74 -4.59 13.88 -21.12
CA GLU A 74 -3.24 14.19 -20.64
C GLU A 74 -3.17 15.61 -20.07
N ASN A 75 -2.55 15.75 -18.91
CA ASN A 75 -2.43 17.00 -18.12
C ASN A 75 -3.77 17.62 -17.66
N ALA A 76 -4.89 16.97 -17.87
CA ALA A 76 -6.18 17.43 -17.38
C ALA A 76 -6.42 17.05 -15.91
N VAL A 77 -7.28 17.83 -15.24
CA VAL A 77 -7.76 17.56 -13.89
C VAL A 77 -9.26 17.32 -13.93
N LEU A 78 -9.73 16.30 -13.24
CA LEU A 78 -11.14 16.05 -13.01
C LEU A 78 -11.41 15.91 -11.51
N ASP A 79 -12.16 16.86 -10.95
CA ASP A 79 -12.67 16.81 -9.58
C ASP A 79 -14.09 16.21 -9.58
N VAL A 80 -14.27 15.10 -8.88
CA VAL A 80 -15.55 14.41 -8.70
C VAL A 80 -16.07 14.75 -7.30
N ASN A 81 -17.05 15.65 -7.24
CA ASN A 81 -17.66 16.14 -6.00
C ASN A 81 -19.13 15.65 -5.84
N ALA A 82 -19.60 14.79 -6.73
CA ALA A 82 -20.91 14.17 -6.65
C ALA A 82 -20.86 12.73 -7.17
N ASP A 83 -21.77 11.90 -6.66
CA ASP A 83 -21.86 10.50 -7.06
C ASP A 83 -22.19 10.37 -8.53
N PHE A 84 -21.44 9.55 -9.26
CA PHE A 84 -21.81 9.18 -10.61
C PHE A 84 -21.28 7.81 -11.03
N THR A 85 -21.93 7.26 -12.06
CA THR A 85 -21.59 5.94 -12.61
C THR A 85 -21.23 6.06 -14.09
N THR A 86 -20.21 5.35 -14.51
CA THR A 86 -19.71 5.33 -15.89
C THR A 86 -19.43 3.91 -16.35
N GLY A 87 -19.34 3.71 -17.65
CA GLY A 87 -18.84 2.48 -18.27
C GLY A 87 -17.32 2.37 -18.14
N ILE A 88 -16.60 2.59 -19.23
CA ILE A 88 -15.15 2.63 -19.24
C ILE A 88 -14.68 3.98 -18.66
N PHE A 89 -13.64 3.96 -17.83
CA PHE A 89 -13.05 5.14 -17.26
C PHE A 89 -11.52 5.10 -17.49
N VAL A 90 -11.01 6.12 -18.19
CA VAL A 90 -9.59 6.21 -18.51
C VAL A 90 -9.03 7.53 -18.02
N THR A 91 -7.93 7.50 -17.30
CA THR A 91 -7.07 8.66 -17.10
C THR A 91 -5.82 8.51 -17.96
N GLU A 92 -5.48 9.54 -18.73
CA GLU A 92 -4.24 9.57 -19.53
C GLU A 92 -3.03 9.93 -18.63
N GLN A 93 -1.82 9.89 -19.18
CA GLN A 93 -0.61 10.23 -18.43
C GLN A 93 -0.65 11.67 -17.93
N ASN A 94 -0.05 11.93 -16.78
CA ASN A 94 0.02 13.24 -16.14
C ASN A 94 -1.35 13.87 -15.81
N SER A 95 -2.47 13.18 -16.05
CA SER A 95 -3.78 13.66 -15.60
C SER A 95 -3.97 13.45 -14.10
N ILE A 96 -4.92 14.18 -13.52
CA ILE A 96 -5.27 14.09 -12.10
C ILE A 96 -6.77 13.81 -11.98
N LEU A 97 -7.11 12.75 -11.29
CA LEU A 97 -8.47 12.45 -10.85
C LEU A 97 -8.56 12.64 -9.34
N ASN A 98 -9.45 13.51 -8.88
CA ASN A 98 -9.77 13.67 -7.46
C ASN A 98 -11.20 13.19 -7.19
N VAL A 99 -11.38 12.24 -6.29
CA VAL A 99 -12.68 11.77 -5.81
C VAL A 99 -12.89 12.33 -4.40
N ASN A 100 -13.70 13.42 -4.31
CA ASN A 100 -13.79 14.28 -3.12
C ASN A 100 -15.09 14.03 -2.35
N GLY A 101 -15.11 13.13 -1.37
CA GLY A 101 -16.29 12.86 -0.56
C GLY A 101 -17.49 12.30 -1.36
N ALA A 102 -17.28 11.82 -2.58
CA ALA A 102 -18.28 11.33 -3.51
C ALA A 102 -17.95 9.91 -3.96
N LYS A 103 -18.92 9.24 -4.58
CA LYS A 103 -18.76 7.90 -5.12
C LYS A 103 -18.66 7.88 -6.63
N LEU A 104 -17.49 7.58 -7.16
CA LEU A 104 -17.28 7.27 -8.56
C LEU A 104 -17.37 5.75 -8.78
N THR A 105 -18.38 5.31 -9.51
CA THR A 105 -18.58 3.91 -9.87
C THR A 105 -18.24 3.69 -11.34
N THR A 106 -17.22 2.88 -11.62
CA THR A 106 -16.76 2.61 -12.98
C THR A 106 -17.11 1.19 -13.42
N GLY A 107 -17.25 0.99 -14.73
CA GLY A 107 -17.08 -0.33 -15.32
C GLY A 107 -15.59 -0.74 -15.24
N VAL A 108 -14.92 -0.81 -16.40
CA VAL A 108 -13.48 -1.02 -16.45
C VAL A 108 -12.76 0.33 -16.29
N ALA A 109 -11.83 0.43 -15.33
CA ALA A 109 -11.00 1.61 -15.14
C ALA A 109 -9.56 1.32 -15.57
N THR A 110 -8.95 2.25 -16.34
CA THR A 110 -7.52 2.26 -16.66
C THR A 110 -6.94 3.59 -16.19
N LEU A 111 -6.16 3.56 -15.12
CA LEU A 111 -5.69 4.75 -14.42
C LEU A 111 -4.19 4.93 -14.70
N ASN A 112 -3.86 5.78 -15.70
CA ASN A 112 -2.45 6.05 -16.08
C ASN A 112 -1.88 7.29 -15.39
N GLY A 113 -2.73 8.21 -14.92
CA GLY A 113 -2.36 9.43 -14.21
C GLY A 113 -2.35 9.27 -12.69
N SER A 114 -2.46 10.40 -11.99
CA SER A 114 -2.62 10.44 -10.54
C SER A 114 -4.10 10.31 -10.16
N THR A 115 -4.42 9.42 -9.24
CA THR A 115 -5.77 9.22 -8.72
C THR A 115 -5.76 9.46 -7.21
N ASN A 116 -6.52 10.44 -6.73
CA ASN A 116 -6.64 10.80 -5.32
C ASN A 116 -8.06 10.47 -4.83
N ILE A 117 -8.18 9.53 -3.90
CA ILE A 117 -9.44 9.20 -3.23
C ILE A 117 -9.39 9.86 -1.87
N LEU A 118 -10.11 10.99 -1.71
CA LEU A 118 -9.94 11.91 -0.60
C LEU A 118 -11.11 11.84 0.38
N VAL A 119 -10.86 12.25 1.62
CA VAL A 119 -11.90 12.54 2.61
C VAL A 119 -12.13 14.05 2.61
N THR A 120 -13.36 14.46 2.34
CA THR A 120 -13.75 15.87 2.28
C THR A 120 -14.97 16.08 3.17
N ASN A 121 -14.91 17.06 4.09
CA ASN A 121 -15.99 17.32 5.05
C ASN A 121 -16.45 16.09 5.83
N GLU A 122 -15.49 15.27 6.30
CA GLU A 122 -15.74 13.98 6.99
C GLU A 122 -16.36 12.88 6.11
N GLU A 123 -16.69 13.15 4.85
CA GLU A 123 -17.15 12.16 3.89
C GLU A 123 -15.99 11.56 3.12
N ALA A 124 -15.94 10.24 3.07
CA ALA A 124 -14.92 9.51 2.33
C ALA A 124 -15.28 9.45 0.85
N GLY A 125 -14.40 9.92 -0.02
CA GLY A 125 -14.51 9.62 -1.44
C GLY A 125 -14.41 8.11 -1.68
N GLU A 126 -15.18 7.58 -2.62
CA GLU A 126 -15.17 6.17 -2.99
C GLU A 126 -14.93 6.01 -4.49
N LEU A 127 -13.89 5.25 -4.84
CA LEU A 127 -13.69 4.75 -6.20
C LEU A 127 -14.08 3.27 -6.24
N ASN A 128 -15.17 2.95 -6.95
CA ASN A 128 -15.68 1.59 -7.10
C ASN A 128 -15.35 1.04 -8.48
N VAL A 129 -14.48 0.03 -8.54
CA VAL A 129 -13.93 -0.53 -9.78
C VAL A 129 -14.42 -1.94 -10.07
N ALA A 130 -14.57 -2.25 -11.35
CA ALA A 130 -14.99 -3.58 -11.80
C ALA A 130 -13.77 -4.46 -12.19
N ASN A 131 -14.10 -5.68 -12.57
CA ASN A 131 -13.14 -6.65 -13.09
C ASN A 131 -12.36 -6.09 -14.30
N LYS A 132 -11.08 -6.47 -14.42
CA LYS A 132 -10.13 -6.01 -15.44
C LYS A 132 -9.73 -4.53 -15.35
N SER A 133 -10.07 -3.83 -14.27
CA SER A 133 -9.52 -2.50 -14.01
C SER A 133 -8.04 -2.56 -13.67
N GLU A 134 -7.29 -1.51 -14.02
CA GLU A 134 -5.86 -1.45 -13.84
C GLU A 134 -5.41 -0.06 -13.37
N ASN A 135 -4.54 -0.03 -12.36
CA ASN A 135 -3.78 1.17 -11.98
C ASN A 135 -2.36 1.08 -12.55
N LYS A 136 -2.01 2.01 -13.41
CA LYS A 136 -0.66 2.17 -13.99
C LYS A 136 0.07 3.40 -13.46
N GLY A 137 -0.68 4.35 -12.93
CA GLY A 137 -0.17 5.59 -12.37
C GLY A 137 0.04 5.51 -10.85
N THR A 138 -0.14 6.64 -10.19
CA THR A 138 -0.08 6.73 -8.72
C THR A 138 -1.48 6.91 -8.14
N MET A 139 -1.85 6.09 -7.18
CA MET A 139 -3.12 6.18 -6.48
C MET A 139 -2.89 6.48 -4.99
N GLU A 140 -3.46 7.61 -4.52
CA GLU A 140 -3.45 8.06 -3.13
C GLU A 140 -4.80 7.71 -2.49
N VAL A 141 -4.85 6.69 -1.64
CA VAL A 141 -6.09 6.23 -1.01
C VAL A 141 -6.17 6.76 0.41
N LYS A 142 -6.97 7.81 0.61
CA LYS A 142 -7.37 8.33 1.92
C LYS A 142 -8.85 8.04 2.21
N GLY A 143 -9.64 7.76 1.16
CA GLY A 143 -11.02 7.31 1.21
C GLY A 143 -11.16 5.81 0.97
N ILE A 144 -12.14 5.42 0.16
CA ILE A 144 -12.54 4.03 -0.07
C ILE A 144 -12.18 3.60 -1.50
N LEU A 145 -11.33 2.59 -1.64
CA LEU A 145 -11.19 1.84 -2.88
C LEU A 145 -12.05 0.57 -2.77
N SER A 146 -13.12 0.51 -3.54
CA SER A 146 -14.07 -0.59 -3.51
C SER A 146 -14.09 -1.39 -4.82
N PHE A 147 -14.49 -2.64 -4.71
CA PHE A 147 -14.40 -3.61 -5.80
C PHE A 147 -15.75 -4.26 -6.04
N LYS A 148 -16.20 -4.30 -7.31
CA LYS A 148 -17.45 -4.96 -7.69
C LYS A 148 -17.30 -6.49 -7.70
N GLY A 149 -18.10 -7.17 -6.93
CA GLY A 149 -18.17 -8.63 -6.96
C GLY A 149 -16.82 -9.30 -6.70
N ASN A 150 -16.52 -10.35 -7.46
CA ASN A 150 -15.22 -11.05 -7.45
C ASN A 150 -14.23 -10.39 -8.41
N ALA A 151 -14.18 -9.08 -8.47
CA ALA A 151 -13.31 -8.37 -9.39
C ALA A 151 -11.84 -8.76 -9.21
N VAL A 152 -11.14 -8.92 -10.32
CA VAL A 152 -9.68 -9.02 -10.37
C VAL A 152 -9.16 -7.73 -10.97
N VAL A 153 -8.41 -6.97 -10.17
CA VAL A 153 -7.86 -5.66 -10.51
C VAL A 153 -6.35 -5.75 -10.47
N SER A 154 -5.67 -5.09 -11.39
CA SER A 154 -4.21 -5.09 -11.49
C SER A 154 -3.62 -3.76 -11.01
N ASN A 155 -2.50 -3.83 -10.32
CA ASN A 155 -1.67 -2.68 -10.01
C ASN A 155 -0.28 -2.88 -10.61
N THR A 156 0.02 -2.12 -11.66
CA THR A 156 1.34 -2.02 -12.28
C THR A 156 2.02 -0.67 -11.99
N GLY A 157 1.28 0.21 -11.29
CA GLY A 157 1.76 1.50 -10.78
C GLY A 157 2.00 1.47 -9.28
N THR A 158 1.76 2.60 -8.62
CA THR A 158 1.92 2.75 -7.17
C THR A 158 0.57 2.98 -6.50
N ILE A 159 0.32 2.31 -5.38
CA ILE A 159 -0.83 2.58 -4.50
C ILE A 159 -0.31 2.96 -3.12
N ASN A 160 -0.75 4.09 -2.59
CA ASN A 160 -0.43 4.58 -1.26
C ASN A 160 -1.69 4.50 -0.37
N LEU A 161 -1.65 3.65 0.66
CA LEU A 161 -2.76 3.42 1.60
C LEU A 161 -2.53 4.23 2.88
N TYR A 162 -3.30 5.28 3.09
CA TYR A 162 -3.20 6.16 4.25
C TYR A 162 -4.08 5.70 5.42
N TYR A 163 -3.99 6.41 6.55
CA TYR A 163 -4.66 6.06 7.80
C TYR A 163 -6.19 5.86 7.68
N THR A 164 -6.85 6.65 6.86
CA THR A 164 -8.30 6.57 6.63
C THR A 164 -8.68 5.67 5.45
N ALA A 165 -7.68 5.08 4.76
CA ALA A 165 -7.91 4.22 3.62
C ALA A 165 -8.72 2.97 3.97
N GLN A 166 -9.69 2.66 3.13
CA GLN A 166 -10.47 1.43 3.19
C GLN A 166 -10.38 0.67 1.87
N LEU A 167 -10.22 -0.65 1.96
CA LEU A 167 -10.30 -1.56 0.83
C LEU A 167 -11.51 -2.47 1.01
N THR A 168 -12.53 -2.33 0.18
CA THR A 168 -13.80 -3.04 0.40
C THR A 168 -14.25 -3.81 -0.83
N GLY A 169 -14.55 -5.09 -0.66
CA GLY A 169 -15.26 -5.94 -1.62
C GLY A 169 -16.70 -6.19 -1.19
N VAL A 170 -17.47 -6.81 -2.06
CA VAL A 170 -18.87 -7.16 -1.80
C VAL A 170 -18.95 -8.30 -0.77
N THR A 171 -19.87 -8.19 0.19
CA THR A 171 -20.10 -9.24 1.20
C THR A 171 -20.42 -10.58 0.54
N GLY A 172 -19.74 -11.62 0.97
CA GLY A 172 -19.87 -12.99 0.42
C GLY A 172 -19.12 -13.24 -0.88
N GLN A 173 -18.36 -12.24 -1.37
CA GLN A 173 -17.50 -12.34 -2.55
C GLN A 173 -16.11 -11.80 -2.19
N VAL A 174 -15.08 -12.32 -2.84
CA VAL A 174 -13.70 -11.89 -2.55
C VAL A 174 -13.08 -11.33 -3.82
N ALA A 175 -12.81 -10.04 -3.81
CA ALA A 175 -12.05 -9.40 -4.87
C ALA A 175 -10.54 -9.66 -4.72
N THR A 176 -9.80 -9.58 -5.80
CA THR A 176 -8.35 -9.73 -5.80
C THR A 176 -7.69 -8.50 -6.42
N LEU A 177 -6.74 -7.92 -5.70
CA LEU A 177 -5.83 -6.90 -6.19
C LEU A 177 -4.47 -7.55 -6.47
N ASN A 178 -4.18 -7.80 -7.74
CA ASN A 178 -2.88 -8.30 -8.19
C ASN A 178 -1.89 -7.14 -8.28
N ASN A 179 -0.86 -7.20 -7.47
CA ASN A 179 0.16 -6.16 -7.39
C ASN A 179 1.47 -6.65 -8.03
N SER A 180 1.86 -6.07 -9.15
CA SER A 180 3.15 -6.31 -9.81
C SER A 180 4.15 -5.15 -9.66
N ASN A 181 3.80 -4.10 -8.91
CA ASN A 181 4.72 -3.02 -8.59
C ASN A 181 4.66 -2.72 -7.09
N VAL A 182 4.29 -1.54 -6.65
CA VAL A 182 4.40 -1.12 -5.25
C VAL A 182 3.05 -0.75 -4.65
N ILE A 183 2.77 -1.32 -3.49
CA ILE A 183 1.76 -0.81 -2.56
C ILE A 183 2.49 -0.36 -1.29
N ASN A 184 2.35 0.91 -0.92
CA ASN A 184 2.88 1.47 0.32
C ASN A 184 1.78 1.52 1.37
N TYR A 185 2.06 0.99 2.54
CA TYR A 185 1.19 1.02 3.69
C TYR A 185 1.60 2.15 4.63
N TYR A 186 0.76 3.18 4.72
CA TYR A 186 0.93 4.31 5.64
C TYR A 186 -0.10 4.27 6.78
N TYR A 187 -0.16 3.12 7.45
CA TYR A 187 -0.99 2.91 8.64
C TYR A 187 -2.51 2.85 8.43
N ALA A 188 -3.00 2.22 7.38
CA ALA A 188 -4.44 1.94 7.28
C ALA A 188 -4.92 1.03 8.45
N LYS A 189 -6.13 1.27 8.98
CA LYS A 189 -6.64 0.54 10.14
C LYS A 189 -7.01 -0.91 9.81
N SER A 190 -6.75 -1.85 10.71
CA SER A 190 -6.95 -3.29 10.44
C SER A 190 -8.37 -3.71 10.09
N GLY A 191 -9.38 -3.00 10.55
CA GLY A 191 -10.78 -3.28 10.24
C GLY A 191 -11.25 -2.79 8.87
N ASP A 192 -10.42 -2.06 8.16
CA ASP A 192 -10.80 -1.34 6.95
C ASP A 192 -10.48 -2.11 5.66
N LYS A 193 -9.91 -3.32 5.75
CA LYS A 193 -9.81 -4.25 4.62
C LYS A 193 -10.84 -5.37 4.76
N LYS A 194 -11.83 -5.40 3.88
CA LYS A 194 -12.94 -6.36 3.91
C LYS A 194 -13.16 -6.99 2.54
N ASN A 195 -13.17 -8.32 2.47
CA ASN A 195 -13.46 -9.08 1.25
C ASN A 195 -12.52 -8.74 0.06
N VAL A 196 -11.26 -8.39 0.34
CA VAL A 196 -10.23 -8.10 -0.66
C VAL A 196 -8.95 -8.85 -0.32
N ASN A 197 -8.44 -9.61 -1.27
CA ASN A 197 -7.12 -10.20 -1.22
C ASN A 197 -6.13 -9.33 -2.00
N ILE A 198 -4.97 -9.05 -1.40
CA ILE A 198 -3.84 -8.44 -2.10
C ILE A 198 -2.84 -9.56 -2.38
N THR A 199 -2.50 -9.75 -3.65
CA THR A 199 -1.56 -10.75 -4.10
C THR A 199 -0.40 -10.09 -4.84
N ASN A 200 0.80 -10.19 -4.31
CA ASN A 200 1.98 -9.77 -5.04
C ASN A 200 2.29 -10.81 -6.12
N VAL A 201 2.41 -10.35 -7.34
CA VAL A 201 2.78 -11.14 -8.52
C VAL A 201 4.07 -10.56 -9.10
N GLU A 202 4.87 -11.36 -9.75
CA GLU A 202 6.16 -10.94 -10.29
C GLU A 202 7.04 -10.28 -9.22
N ASP A 203 7.50 -9.04 -9.45
CA ASP A 203 8.34 -8.25 -8.52
C ASP A 203 7.52 -7.34 -7.61
N GLY A 204 6.21 -7.55 -7.53
CA GLY A 204 5.31 -6.75 -6.72
C GLY A 204 5.66 -6.72 -5.24
N GLN A 205 5.62 -5.56 -4.63
CA GLN A 205 5.96 -5.34 -3.23
C GLN A 205 4.82 -4.67 -2.48
N PHE A 206 4.48 -5.19 -1.31
CA PHE A 206 3.59 -4.53 -0.37
C PHE A 206 4.41 -4.15 0.87
N ILE A 207 4.73 -2.88 0.99
CA ILE A 207 5.74 -2.34 1.89
C ILE A 207 5.10 -1.57 3.04
N ALA A 208 5.56 -1.81 4.26
CA ALA A 208 5.30 -0.96 5.41
C ALA A 208 6.62 -0.49 6.01
N GLU A 209 6.80 0.82 6.17
CA GLU A 209 7.95 1.39 6.85
C GLU A 209 7.57 1.79 8.28
N TYR A 210 8.18 1.14 9.26
CA TYR A 210 8.07 1.50 10.67
C TYR A 210 9.08 2.60 11.00
N ASN A 211 8.59 3.83 11.05
CA ASN A 211 9.37 5.02 11.35
C ASN A 211 8.82 5.68 12.62
N ASP A 212 9.10 5.09 13.78
CA ASP A 212 8.70 5.59 15.10
C ASP A 212 7.17 5.66 15.36
N GLY A 213 6.38 5.03 14.50
CA GLY A 213 4.92 5.02 14.59
C GLY A 213 4.29 6.39 14.34
N ILE A 214 5.03 7.35 13.79
CA ILE A 214 4.47 8.63 13.37
C ILE A 214 3.70 8.40 12.06
N VAL A 215 2.39 8.58 12.14
CA VAL A 215 1.52 8.54 10.97
C VAL A 215 1.28 9.97 10.52
N PRO A 216 1.63 10.33 9.29
CA PRO A 216 1.30 11.64 8.75
C PRO A 216 -0.21 11.92 8.87
N GLY A 217 -0.58 13.00 9.54
CA GLY A 217 -1.98 13.46 9.68
C GLY A 217 -2.74 12.94 10.91
N THR A 218 -2.09 12.22 11.82
CA THR A 218 -2.71 11.83 13.09
C THR A 218 -1.89 12.35 14.26
N GLY A 219 -2.47 13.18 15.12
CA GLY A 219 -1.77 13.87 16.20
C GLY A 219 -1.29 13.03 17.38
N ASP A 220 -1.34 11.67 17.35
CA ASP A 220 -1.22 10.89 18.57
C ASP A 220 -0.24 9.73 18.54
N ASN A 221 0.49 9.59 19.66
CA ASN A 221 1.37 8.48 20.01
C ASN A 221 0.63 7.14 20.23
N GLU A 222 -0.70 7.13 20.23
CA GLU A 222 -1.52 5.94 20.55
C GLU A 222 -1.42 4.80 19.53
N LYS A 223 -0.73 5.01 18.42
CA LYS A 223 -0.85 4.15 17.23
C LYS A 223 0.37 3.29 16.96
N LYS A 224 1.43 3.42 17.76
CA LYS A 224 2.68 2.65 17.59
C LYS A 224 2.48 1.14 17.77
N ALA A 225 1.74 0.74 18.80
CA ALA A 225 1.53 -0.67 19.13
C ALA A 225 0.73 -1.43 18.06
N ASP A 226 -0.16 -0.76 17.36
CA ASP A 226 -1.04 -1.38 16.39
C ASP A 226 -0.48 -1.41 14.96
N PHE A 227 0.57 -0.65 14.66
CA PHE A 227 1.12 -0.55 13.30
C PHE A 227 1.45 -1.91 12.70
N MET A 228 2.27 -2.70 13.37
CA MET A 228 2.71 -4.00 12.85
C MET A 228 1.55 -4.99 12.75
N LYS A 229 0.62 -4.99 13.71
CA LYS A 229 -0.58 -5.81 13.71
C LYS A 229 -1.50 -5.45 12.54
N ASN A 230 -1.75 -4.16 12.35
CA ASN A 230 -2.61 -3.66 11.27
C ASN A 230 -1.98 -3.93 9.90
N ALA A 231 -0.69 -3.66 9.72
CA ALA A 231 0.04 -3.96 8.50
C ALA A 231 -0.02 -5.47 8.16
N ASN A 232 0.15 -6.34 9.15
CA ASN A 232 0.02 -7.78 8.94
C ASN A 232 -1.41 -8.18 8.54
N SER A 233 -2.44 -7.56 9.13
CA SER A 233 -3.84 -7.81 8.78
C SER A 233 -4.17 -7.34 7.36
N TYR A 234 -3.53 -6.28 6.89
CA TYR A 234 -3.63 -5.85 5.49
C TYR A 234 -2.94 -6.80 4.51
N GLY A 235 -1.97 -7.58 4.98
CA GLY A 235 -1.22 -8.53 4.16
C GLY A 235 0.12 -7.98 3.68
N VAL A 236 0.69 -7.00 4.40
CA VAL A 236 2.04 -6.49 4.12
C VAL A 236 3.05 -7.62 4.12
N THR A 237 3.92 -7.62 3.11
CA THR A 237 4.93 -8.67 2.90
C THR A 237 6.36 -8.20 3.14
N HIS A 238 6.62 -6.91 2.99
CA HIS A 238 7.94 -6.32 3.24
C HIS A 238 7.85 -5.22 4.29
N TYR A 239 8.54 -5.42 5.41
CA TYR A 239 8.66 -4.44 6.48
C TYR A 239 10.01 -3.78 6.44
N ILE A 240 10.05 -2.46 6.52
CA ILE A 240 11.27 -1.66 6.67
C ILE A 240 11.23 -1.03 8.06
N ILE A 241 12.25 -1.29 8.88
CA ILE A 241 12.34 -0.77 10.23
C ILE A 241 13.45 0.26 10.25
N SER A 242 13.09 1.54 10.27
CA SER A 242 14.00 2.69 10.14
C SER A 242 14.34 3.31 11.48
N LYS A 243 13.60 3.00 12.53
CA LYS A 243 13.86 3.47 13.89
C LYS A 243 13.75 2.35 14.91
N ALA A 244 14.42 2.55 16.05
CA ALA A 244 14.40 1.63 17.17
C ALA A 244 12.96 1.33 17.62
N SER A 245 12.65 0.06 17.87
CA SER A 245 11.41 -0.32 18.53
C SER A 245 11.47 0.08 19.99
N ASP A 246 10.37 0.60 20.54
CA ASP A 246 10.25 0.85 21.96
C ASP A 246 10.32 -0.46 22.76
N ALA A 247 10.98 -0.43 23.94
CA ALA A 247 11.06 -1.54 24.86
C ALA A 247 9.69 -2.07 25.35
N ASN A 248 8.64 -1.28 25.14
CA ASN A 248 7.26 -1.66 25.44
C ASN A 248 6.50 -2.24 24.26
N SER A 249 7.18 -2.48 23.14
CA SER A 249 6.53 -3.06 21.95
C SER A 249 6.03 -4.46 22.27
N GLU A 250 4.78 -4.69 21.87
CA GLU A 250 4.14 -6.00 21.92
C GLU A 250 4.85 -6.97 20.94
N ALA A 251 4.62 -8.26 21.14
CA ALA A 251 5.09 -9.26 20.21
C ALA A 251 4.55 -9.01 18.78
N TRP A 252 5.45 -9.07 17.81
CA TRP A 252 5.09 -8.91 16.40
C TRP A 252 4.84 -10.27 15.74
N SER A 253 3.60 -10.52 15.39
CA SER A 253 3.20 -11.71 14.61
C SER A 253 3.01 -11.31 13.14
N LEU A 254 4.07 -11.46 12.34
CA LEU A 254 4.13 -11.04 10.95
C LEU A 254 4.04 -12.25 10.01
N THR A 255 2.90 -12.93 10.02
CA THR A 255 2.69 -14.20 9.31
C THR A 255 2.73 -14.08 7.79
N ASN A 256 2.49 -12.88 7.26
CA ASN A 256 2.55 -12.58 5.83
C ASN A 256 3.93 -12.06 5.37
N ALA A 257 4.81 -11.71 6.30
CA ALA A 257 6.12 -11.17 5.97
C ALA A 257 6.97 -12.18 5.18
N THR A 258 7.54 -11.71 4.08
CA THR A 258 8.56 -12.41 3.31
C THR A 258 9.93 -11.78 3.48
N LYS A 259 9.97 -10.49 3.82
CA LYS A 259 11.19 -9.74 4.09
C LYS A 259 10.97 -8.72 5.21
N ILE A 260 11.96 -8.60 6.08
CA ILE A 260 12.05 -7.56 7.11
C ILE A 260 13.43 -6.93 6.96
N THR A 261 13.49 -5.66 6.62
CA THR A 261 14.74 -4.89 6.48
C THR A 261 14.93 -4.02 7.71
N VAL A 262 16.02 -4.18 8.39
CA VAL A 262 16.41 -3.35 9.54
C VAL A 262 17.49 -2.38 9.10
N LYS A 263 17.15 -1.09 9.10
CA LYS A 263 18.05 -0.02 8.66
C LYS A 263 19.27 0.12 9.58
N LYS A 264 20.32 0.70 9.05
CA LYS A 264 21.60 0.91 9.76
C LYS A 264 21.39 1.56 11.13
N GLY A 265 22.01 0.97 12.16
CA GLY A 265 22.02 1.52 13.52
C GLY A 265 20.75 1.28 14.33
N VAL A 266 19.76 0.58 13.76
CA VAL A 266 18.51 0.30 14.46
C VAL A 266 18.67 -0.85 15.44
N THR A 267 18.21 -0.65 16.67
CA THR A 267 18.05 -1.70 17.70
C THR A 267 16.59 -2.15 17.74
N LEU A 268 16.37 -3.45 17.60
CA LEU A 268 15.08 -4.08 17.85
C LEU A 268 15.01 -4.59 19.28
N THR A 269 14.24 -3.91 20.13
CA THR A 269 14.09 -4.29 21.54
C THR A 269 12.75 -4.99 21.76
N PHE A 270 12.80 -6.15 22.38
CA PHE A 270 11.62 -6.97 22.72
C PHE A 270 11.47 -7.08 24.23
N ASN A 271 10.21 -7.11 24.69
CA ASN A 271 9.89 -7.32 26.11
C ASN A 271 9.39 -8.75 26.36
N PRO A 272 10.21 -9.63 26.97
CA PRO A 272 9.85 -11.03 27.16
C PRO A 272 8.71 -11.24 28.18
N THR A 273 8.42 -10.26 29.02
CA THR A 273 7.43 -10.42 30.09
C THR A 273 5.97 -10.31 29.63
N LYS A 274 5.74 -9.68 28.47
CA LYS A 274 4.39 -9.48 27.93
C LYS A 274 3.94 -10.55 26.93
N ALA A 275 4.87 -11.13 26.24
CA ALA A 275 4.56 -12.21 25.34
C ALA A 275 5.08 -13.48 25.99
N SER A 276 4.23 -14.38 26.38
CA SER A 276 4.61 -15.72 26.81
C SER A 276 5.60 -16.38 25.83
N THR A 277 6.60 -15.59 25.33
CA THR A 277 7.81 -16.08 24.74
C THR A 277 8.24 -15.50 23.37
N MET A 278 7.36 -14.90 22.55
CA MET A 278 7.76 -14.52 21.18
C MET A 278 7.79 -12.99 21.01
N GLY A 279 8.98 -12.41 20.81
CA GLY A 279 9.10 -10.99 20.46
C GLY A 279 8.78 -10.74 18.97
N LEU A 280 9.20 -11.69 18.10
CA LEU A 280 8.92 -11.64 16.68
C LEU A 280 8.66 -13.04 16.13
N THR A 281 7.53 -13.21 15.46
CA THR A 281 7.22 -14.41 14.67
C THR A 281 7.02 -14.03 13.22
N ALA A 282 7.94 -14.42 12.36
CA ALA A 282 7.90 -14.20 10.91
C ALA A 282 8.57 -15.37 10.19
N SER A 283 8.02 -16.57 10.38
CA SER A 283 8.63 -17.84 9.98
C SER A 283 8.87 -18.03 8.47
N LYS A 284 8.33 -17.13 7.64
CA LYS A 284 8.56 -17.11 6.19
C LYS A 284 9.54 -16.02 5.76
N ALA A 285 9.92 -15.12 6.67
CA ALA A 285 10.66 -13.92 6.34
C ALA A 285 12.17 -14.11 6.35
N LEU A 286 12.81 -13.43 5.42
CA LEU A 286 14.20 -13.04 5.50
C LEU A 286 14.31 -11.80 6.40
N LEU A 287 15.06 -11.87 7.49
CA LEU A 287 15.47 -10.72 8.31
C LEU A 287 16.82 -10.20 7.79
N TYR A 288 16.79 -9.01 7.19
CA TYR A 288 17.94 -8.39 6.56
C TYR A 288 18.44 -7.18 7.36
N PHE A 289 19.71 -7.17 7.73
CA PHE A 289 20.34 -6.08 8.47
C PHE A 289 21.25 -5.26 7.56
N GLU A 290 20.98 -3.96 7.44
CA GLU A 290 21.72 -3.03 6.56
C GLU A 290 22.96 -2.40 7.20
N GLY A 291 23.13 -2.52 8.51
CA GLY A 291 24.25 -1.88 9.21
C GLY A 291 24.59 -2.55 10.52
N ASN A 292 25.31 -1.85 11.38
CA ASN A 292 25.53 -2.31 12.74
C ASN A 292 24.20 -2.23 13.49
N ASN A 293 23.63 -3.38 13.83
CA ASN A 293 22.30 -3.52 14.39
C ASN A 293 22.36 -4.33 15.69
N GLU A 294 21.29 -4.25 16.47
CA GLU A 294 21.14 -5.01 17.70
C GLU A 294 19.74 -5.63 17.79
N LEU A 295 19.71 -6.89 18.22
CA LEU A 295 18.54 -7.56 18.74
C LEU A 295 18.65 -7.58 20.26
N ALA A 296 17.80 -6.81 20.94
CA ALA A 296 17.83 -6.64 22.39
C ALA A 296 16.61 -7.24 23.07
N SER A 297 16.79 -7.65 24.31
CA SER A 297 15.70 -8.07 25.20
C SER A 297 15.79 -7.31 26.50
N THR A 298 14.65 -6.92 27.07
CA THR A 298 14.61 -6.26 28.37
C THR A 298 14.63 -7.23 29.54
N GLY A 299 14.69 -8.54 29.30
CA GLY A 299 14.71 -9.58 30.34
C GLY A 299 16.09 -10.18 30.59
N ASP A 300 16.19 -10.93 31.69
CA ASP A 300 17.36 -11.72 32.04
C ASP A 300 17.52 -12.97 31.15
N TYR A 301 18.70 -13.62 31.18
CA TYR A 301 19.02 -14.82 30.38
C TYR A 301 17.99 -15.95 30.45
N ALA A 302 17.25 -16.07 31.54
CA ALA A 302 16.19 -17.07 31.68
C ALA A 302 14.87 -16.72 30.95
N SER A 303 14.76 -15.50 30.43
CA SER A 303 13.52 -14.96 29.88
C SER A 303 13.78 -14.19 28.58
N TYR A 304 14.71 -14.63 27.76
CA TYR A 304 14.97 -13.99 26.49
C TYR A 304 13.74 -13.97 25.57
N ALA A 305 13.49 -12.84 24.96
CA ALA A 305 12.56 -12.77 23.85
C ALA A 305 13.01 -13.70 22.72
N LYS A 306 12.05 -14.31 22.03
CA LYS A 306 12.32 -15.19 20.88
C LYS A 306 12.05 -14.46 19.59
N VAL A 307 12.96 -14.64 18.64
CA VAL A 307 12.84 -14.17 17.26
C VAL A 307 12.82 -15.39 16.35
N ALA A 308 11.67 -15.70 15.78
CA ALA A 308 11.51 -16.83 14.86
C ALA A 308 11.35 -16.31 13.43
N VAL A 309 12.36 -16.56 12.60
CA VAL A 309 12.40 -16.14 11.18
C VAL A 309 12.90 -17.27 10.30
N LYS A 310 12.70 -17.17 8.99
CA LYS A 310 13.24 -18.15 8.05
C LYS A 310 14.75 -18.01 7.90
N ASP A 311 15.19 -16.85 7.44
CA ASP A 311 16.58 -16.58 7.12
C ASP A 311 17.04 -15.28 7.80
N ILE A 312 18.35 -15.17 8.05
CA ILE A 312 19.02 -13.91 8.39
C ILE A 312 20.09 -13.63 7.35
N THR A 313 20.14 -12.39 6.86
CA THR A 313 21.23 -11.89 6.02
C THR A 313 21.78 -10.60 6.60
N LEU A 314 23.10 -10.54 6.73
CA LEU A 314 23.84 -9.33 7.10
C LEU A 314 24.36 -8.67 5.83
N ALA A 315 24.24 -7.35 5.72
CA ALA A 315 24.94 -6.59 4.70
C ALA A 315 26.46 -6.74 4.88
N TYR A 316 27.22 -6.46 3.84
CA TYR A 316 28.69 -6.58 3.88
C TYR A 316 29.31 -5.72 5.00
N GLY A 317 30.24 -6.32 5.73
CA GLY A 317 31.09 -5.64 6.71
C GLY A 317 30.41 -5.17 7.99
N ILE A 318 29.19 -5.62 8.29
CA ILE A 318 28.46 -5.15 9.47
C ILE A 318 28.65 -6.04 10.70
N LYS A 319 28.33 -5.47 11.86
CA LYS A 319 28.23 -6.16 13.14
C LYS A 319 26.78 -6.33 13.55
N LEU A 320 26.37 -7.55 13.94
CA LEU A 320 25.12 -7.83 14.64
C LEU A 320 25.41 -8.16 16.11
N THR A 321 24.81 -7.42 17.03
CA THR A 321 24.75 -7.77 18.44
C THR A 321 23.45 -8.52 18.72
N ASN A 322 23.52 -9.75 19.22
CA ASN A 322 22.36 -10.56 19.53
C ASN A 322 22.21 -10.84 21.02
N ASN A 323 21.15 -10.32 21.62
CA ASN A 323 20.78 -10.53 23.03
C ASN A 323 19.40 -11.21 23.17
N VAL A 324 18.96 -11.95 22.14
CA VAL A 324 17.68 -12.68 22.11
C VAL A 324 17.89 -14.14 21.74
N GLU A 325 16.86 -14.96 21.91
CA GLU A 325 16.82 -16.31 21.36
C GLU A 325 16.34 -16.27 19.90
N VAL A 326 17.21 -16.59 18.95
CA VAL A 326 16.88 -16.62 17.53
C VAL A 326 16.65 -18.06 17.09
N VAL A 327 15.49 -18.31 16.47
CA VAL A 327 15.14 -19.60 15.88
C VAL A 327 15.03 -19.44 14.36
N LEU A 328 15.90 -20.16 13.64
CA LEU A 328 15.97 -20.14 12.17
C LEU A 328 15.49 -21.46 11.61
N THR A 329 14.69 -21.39 10.52
CA THR A 329 14.33 -22.56 9.71
C THR A 329 15.17 -22.68 8.44
N GLY A 330 15.91 -21.66 8.08
CA GLY A 330 16.74 -21.55 6.90
C GLY A 330 18.21 -21.18 7.21
N LYS A 331 18.69 -20.11 6.60
CA LYS A 331 20.11 -19.73 6.57
C LYS A 331 20.43 -18.52 7.42
N PHE A 332 21.62 -18.52 8.02
CA PHE A 332 22.30 -17.32 8.47
C PHE A 332 23.46 -17.06 7.50
N GLN A 333 23.48 -15.90 6.85
CA GLN A 333 24.49 -15.57 5.85
C GLN A 333 24.86 -14.08 5.90
N ALA A 334 26.00 -13.73 5.26
CA ALA A 334 26.39 -12.35 5.02
C ALA A 334 26.59 -12.12 3.52
N GLU A 335 26.38 -10.90 3.07
CA GLU A 335 26.75 -10.47 1.73
C GLU A 335 28.28 -10.39 1.61
N VAL A 336 28.78 -10.58 0.42
CA VAL A 336 30.19 -10.55 0.09
C VAL A 336 30.48 -9.38 -0.85
N ASP A 337 31.69 -8.86 -0.76
CA ASP A 337 32.16 -7.87 -1.73
C ASP A 337 32.56 -8.52 -3.05
N ASN A 338 32.89 -7.68 -4.04
CA ASN A 338 33.31 -8.13 -5.36
C ASN A 338 34.63 -8.92 -5.36
N ASN A 339 35.40 -8.89 -4.25
CA ASN A 339 36.66 -9.61 -4.08
C ASN A 339 36.48 -10.94 -3.35
N ASN A 340 35.25 -11.39 -3.14
CA ASN A 340 34.92 -12.61 -2.38
C ASN A 340 35.44 -12.62 -0.93
N SER A 341 35.74 -11.46 -0.33
CA SER A 341 36.03 -11.34 1.08
C SER A 341 34.77 -10.98 1.86
N THR A 342 34.54 -11.64 2.96
CA THR A 342 33.45 -11.37 3.87
C THR A 342 33.99 -11.10 5.23
N THR A 343 33.74 -9.91 5.76
CA THR A 343 33.98 -9.61 7.16
C THR A 343 32.64 -9.28 7.80
N TYR A 344 32.23 -10.10 8.74
CA TYR A 344 31.08 -9.82 9.58
C TYR A 344 31.33 -10.29 10.99
N THR A 345 30.74 -9.60 11.94
CA THR A 345 30.90 -9.93 13.36
C THR A 345 29.54 -10.17 13.96
N VAL A 346 29.35 -11.31 14.63
CA VAL A 346 28.16 -11.57 15.45
C VAL A 346 28.60 -11.62 16.90
N ASP A 347 28.29 -10.59 17.67
CA ASP A 347 28.45 -10.57 19.12
C ASP A 347 27.18 -11.21 19.72
N ASN A 348 27.24 -12.52 19.94
CA ASN A 348 26.10 -13.27 20.38
C ASN A 348 26.17 -13.54 21.91
N LYS A 349 25.34 -12.80 22.64
CA LYS A 349 25.10 -13.01 24.08
C LYS A 349 23.80 -13.80 24.35
N GLY A 350 22.99 -14.02 23.31
CA GLY A 350 21.80 -14.86 23.35
C GLY A 350 22.03 -16.25 22.76
N TYR A 351 21.02 -16.78 22.10
CA TYR A 351 21.03 -18.08 21.47
C TYR A 351 20.63 -17.97 20.00
N ILE A 352 21.29 -18.72 19.12
CA ILE A 352 20.88 -18.87 17.72
C ILE A 352 20.73 -20.37 17.45
N TYR A 353 19.52 -20.80 17.14
CA TYR A 353 19.21 -22.17 16.77
C TYR A 353 18.89 -22.27 15.28
N GLY A 354 19.40 -23.30 14.65
CA GLY A 354 19.17 -23.59 13.23
C GLY A 354 20.47 -23.80 12.46
N GLY A 355 20.34 -24.07 11.17
CA GLY A 355 21.48 -24.31 10.28
C GLY A 355 22.23 -23.01 9.99
N ILE A 356 23.42 -22.85 10.54
CA ILE A 356 24.33 -21.80 10.10
C ILE A 356 25.02 -22.29 8.85
N ARG A 357 24.67 -21.71 7.70
CA ARG A 357 25.44 -21.85 6.47
C ARG A 357 26.19 -20.57 6.20
N VAL A 358 27.49 -20.65 6.30
CA VAL A 358 28.37 -19.57 5.84
C VAL A 358 28.71 -19.90 4.41
N SER A 359 28.26 -19.09 3.48
CA SER A 359 28.48 -19.33 2.05
C SER A 359 29.92 -19.08 1.61
N GLN A 360 30.70 -18.39 2.45
CA GLN A 360 32.10 -18.04 2.17
C GLN A 360 32.97 -18.03 3.43
N SER A 361 34.30 -17.92 3.26
CA SER A 361 35.23 -17.78 4.36
C SER A 361 35.04 -16.45 5.08
N GLY A 362 35.00 -16.45 6.37
CA GLY A 362 34.85 -15.25 7.19
C GLY A 362 35.10 -15.54 8.65
N THR A 363 34.92 -14.52 9.48
CA THR A 363 35.06 -14.63 10.93
C THR A 363 33.70 -14.44 11.59
N ILE A 364 33.30 -15.38 12.41
CA ILE A 364 32.15 -15.26 13.29
C ILE A 364 32.65 -15.08 14.72
N THR A 365 32.26 -13.98 15.37
CA THR A 365 32.48 -13.80 16.80
C THR A 365 31.28 -14.39 17.55
N TRP A 366 31.54 -15.45 18.28
CA TRP A 366 30.55 -16.15 19.08
C TRP A 366 30.96 -16.14 20.54
N LEU A 367 30.07 -15.64 21.40
CA LEU A 367 30.37 -15.47 22.83
C LEU A 367 31.71 -14.76 23.10
N GLY A 368 32.00 -13.72 22.35
CA GLY A 368 33.26 -12.96 22.46
C GLY A 368 34.52 -13.68 21.93
N LYS A 369 34.36 -14.85 21.29
CA LYS A 369 35.45 -15.58 20.61
C LYS A 369 35.28 -15.53 19.12
N GLU A 370 36.40 -15.34 18.43
CA GLU A 370 36.43 -15.37 16.98
C GLU A 370 36.62 -16.81 16.48
N TYR A 371 35.81 -17.21 15.52
CA TYR A 371 35.91 -18.49 14.85
C TYR A 371 36.10 -18.25 13.35
N GLY A 372 37.22 -18.72 12.81
CA GLY A 372 37.43 -18.72 11.37
C GLY A 372 36.50 -19.77 10.72
N VAL A 373 35.74 -19.35 9.75
CA VAL A 373 34.89 -20.26 8.96
C VAL A 373 35.53 -20.47 7.61
N LYS A 374 35.87 -21.72 7.32
CA LYS A 374 36.32 -22.14 5.98
C LYS A 374 35.15 -22.76 5.23
N LYS A 375 35.10 -22.48 3.93
CA LYS A 375 34.19 -23.07 2.99
C LYS A 375 34.39 -24.59 2.89
#